data_b432957c9d06e189a3d84a62ce558838
#
_entry.id   b432957c9d06e189a3d84a62ce558838
#
_cell.length_a   1.000
_cell.length_b   1.000
_cell.length_c   1.000
_cell.angle_alpha   90.00
_cell.angle_beta   90.00
_cell.angle_gamma   90.00
#
_symmetry.space_group_name_H-M   'P 1'
#
loop_
_entity.id
_entity.type
_entity.pdbx_description
1 polymer ?
#
loop_
_entity_poly.entity_id
_entity_poly.type
_entity_poly.pdbx_seq_one_letter_code
_entity_poly.pdbx_strand_id
1 'polypeptide(L)'
;AAATKDFNCRMAEYAKAVVDGRPNFHISLVVDISPNCDCHFENDAPILPNIGMFASFDPLALDQACVDACLKQTPLPNSQLTDAMAKEGFCDHHDHFENTTPNAEYKTCLEHAEKIGIGSRDYELITIS
;
A
#
# COMPACT_ATOMS: atom_id res chain seq x y z
N ALA A 1 -8.21 -7.42 -14.92
CA ALA A 1 -8.75 -7.61 -13.57
C ALA A 1 -8.36 -8.97 -12.99
N ALA A 2 -8.69 -10.10 -13.62
CA ALA A 2 -8.37 -11.44 -13.08
C ALA A 2 -6.85 -11.68 -12.96
N ALA A 3 -6.08 -11.30 -13.97
CA ALA A 3 -4.63 -11.46 -13.97
C ALA A 3 -3.97 -10.60 -12.87
N THR A 4 -4.46 -9.39 -12.64
CA THR A 4 -3.96 -8.51 -11.59
C THR A 4 -4.24 -9.08 -10.21
N LYS A 5 -5.42 -9.65 -9.99
CA LYS A 5 -5.76 -10.33 -8.73
C LYS A 5 -4.88 -11.55 -8.50
N ASP A 6 -4.69 -12.38 -9.50
CA ASP A 6 -3.82 -13.55 -9.40
C ASP A 6 -2.39 -13.14 -9.07
N PHE A 7 -1.86 -12.11 -9.74
CA PHE A 7 -0.54 -11.56 -9.46
C PHE A 7 -0.40 -11.12 -7.99
N ASN A 8 -1.39 -10.40 -7.46
CA ASN A 8 -1.38 -9.96 -6.06
C ASN A 8 -1.41 -11.14 -5.07
N CYS A 9 -2.16 -12.19 -5.38
CA CYS A 9 -2.14 -13.41 -4.57
C CYS A 9 -0.76 -14.06 -4.59
N ARG A 10 -0.11 -14.14 -5.75
CA ARG A 10 1.25 -14.70 -5.87
C ARG A 10 2.28 -13.87 -5.09
N MET A 11 2.16 -12.55 -5.09
CA MET A 11 3.04 -11.69 -4.28
C MET A 11 2.96 -12.06 -2.80
N ALA A 12 1.76 -12.24 -2.26
CA ALA A 12 1.57 -12.66 -0.88
C ALA A 12 2.18 -14.04 -0.61
N GLU A 13 2.00 -14.99 -1.52
CA GLU A 13 2.55 -16.34 -1.39
C GLU A 13 4.09 -16.33 -1.38
N TYR A 14 4.71 -15.54 -2.24
CA TYR A 14 6.17 -15.37 -2.25
C TYR A 14 6.68 -14.71 -0.98
N ALA A 15 5.98 -13.68 -0.50
CA ALA A 15 6.32 -13.04 0.77
C ALA A 15 6.28 -14.05 1.93
N LYS A 16 5.23 -14.89 1.98
CA LYS A 16 5.12 -15.94 2.97
C LYS A 16 6.30 -16.92 2.90
N ALA A 17 6.70 -17.33 1.72
CA ALA A 17 7.84 -18.24 1.53
C ALA A 17 9.13 -17.66 2.10
N VAL A 18 9.31 -16.33 2.07
CA VAL A 18 10.50 -15.67 2.61
C VAL A 18 10.47 -15.62 4.13
N VAL A 19 9.32 -15.30 4.76
CA VAL A 19 9.25 -15.07 6.20
C VAL A 19 8.88 -16.31 7.01
N ASP A 20 8.26 -17.30 6.40
CA ASP A 20 7.70 -18.45 7.12
C ASP A 20 8.80 -19.28 7.82
N GLY A 21 8.54 -19.63 9.08
CA GLY A 21 9.45 -20.43 9.89
C GLY A 21 10.76 -19.72 10.28
N ARG A 22 10.85 -18.40 10.14
CA ARG A 22 12.05 -17.63 10.46
C ARG A 22 11.70 -16.45 11.36
N PRO A 23 12.58 -16.10 12.33
CA PRO A 23 12.45 -14.81 13.00
C PRO A 23 12.55 -13.68 11.99
N ASN A 24 11.60 -12.76 12.03
CA ASN A 24 11.60 -11.63 11.11
C ASN A 24 11.04 -10.37 11.77
N PHE A 25 11.54 -9.21 11.36
CA PHE A 25 11.11 -7.90 11.82
C PHE A 25 11.14 -6.95 10.63
N HIS A 26 10.15 -6.08 10.54
CA HIS A 26 9.92 -5.27 9.37
C HIS A 26 9.84 -3.79 9.73
N ILE A 27 10.41 -2.96 8.87
CA ILE A 27 10.38 -1.50 8.98
C ILE A 27 9.94 -0.95 7.65
N SER A 28 9.00 -0.01 7.67
CA SER A 28 8.56 0.73 6.48
C SER A 28 8.76 2.22 6.68
N LEU A 29 9.44 2.84 5.73
CA LEU A 29 9.51 4.30 5.63
C LEU A 29 8.39 4.77 4.71
N VAL A 30 7.39 5.43 5.29
CA VAL A 30 6.23 5.92 4.54
C VAL A 30 6.52 7.35 4.11
N VAL A 31 7.40 7.48 3.12
CA VAL A 31 7.92 8.73 2.56
C VAL A 31 8.02 8.62 1.05
N ASP A 32 8.05 9.76 0.36
CA ASP A 32 8.20 9.84 -1.10
C ASP A 32 7.18 8.93 -1.83
N ILE A 33 5.93 9.02 -1.43
CA ILE A 33 4.86 8.16 -1.93
C ILE A 33 4.52 8.56 -3.37
N SER A 34 5.22 7.96 -4.30
CA SER A 34 5.12 8.26 -5.72
C SER A 34 3.99 7.47 -6.40
N PRO A 35 3.48 7.95 -7.56
CA PRO A 35 2.34 7.30 -8.22
C PRO A 35 2.65 5.93 -8.79
N ASN A 36 3.89 5.70 -9.22
CA ASN A 36 4.30 4.44 -9.84
C ASN A 36 5.23 3.66 -8.90
N CYS A 37 5.10 2.34 -8.96
CA CYS A 37 6.02 1.44 -8.29
C CYS A 37 7.45 1.64 -8.82
N ASP A 38 8.45 1.45 -7.98
CA ASP A 38 9.87 1.53 -8.35
C ASP A 38 10.28 0.55 -9.47
N CYS A 39 9.43 -0.44 -9.77
CA CYS A 39 9.64 -1.33 -10.91
C CYS A 39 9.40 -0.66 -12.27
N HIS A 40 8.77 0.51 -12.29
CA HIS A 40 8.62 1.34 -13.49
C HIS A 40 9.86 2.19 -13.72
N PHE A 41 10.21 2.41 -14.99
CA PHE A 41 11.34 3.28 -15.35
C PHE A 41 10.99 4.77 -15.27
N GLU A 42 9.71 5.11 -15.29
CA GLU A 42 9.19 6.47 -15.13
C GLU A 42 8.46 6.62 -13.79
N ASN A 43 8.54 7.81 -13.25
CA ASN A 43 7.78 8.18 -12.05
C ASN A 43 7.47 9.69 -12.08
N ASP A 44 6.82 10.17 -11.03
CA ASP A 44 6.41 11.57 -10.92
C ASP A 44 6.46 12.00 -9.46
N ALA A 45 6.10 13.26 -9.22
CA ALA A 45 6.06 13.85 -7.89
C ALA A 45 5.19 13.03 -6.92
N PRO A 46 5.53 13.02 -5.63
CA PRO A 46 4.73 12.31 -4.63
C PRO A 46 3.28 12.75 -4.65
N ILE A 47 2.39 11.79 -4.42
CA ILE A 47 0.94 12.02 -4.37
C ILE A 47 0.44 12.36 -2.97
N LEU A 48 1.18 11.97 -1.94
CA LEU A 48 0.84 12.16 -0.53
C LEU A 48 2.05 12.73 0.23
N PRO A 49 1.82 13.47 1.34
CA PRO A 49 2.91 13.93 2.18
C PRO A 49 3.62 12.76 2.89
N ASN A 50 4.87 13.00 3.28
CA ASN A 50 5.61 12.05 4.09
C ASN A 50 4.91 11.84 5.44
N ILE A 51 4.87 10.61 5.92
CA ILE A 51 4.18 10.25 7.15
C ILE A 51 5.18 9.91 8.26
N GLY A 52 6.10 8.97 8.01
CA GLY A 52 7.07 8.57 8.99
C GLY A 52 7.53 7.12 8.84
N MET A 53 8.03 6.58 9.94
CA MET A 53 8.54 5.22 10.00
C MET A 53 7.61 4.35 10.85
N PHE A 54 7.28 3.18 10.32
CA PHE A 54 6.47 2.17 11.00
C PHE A 54 7.30 0.88 11.14
N ALA A 55 7.05 0.14 12.21
CA ALA A 55 7.74 -1.13 12.43
C ALA A 55 6.81 -2.16 13.07
N SER A 56 7.00 -3.43 12.72
CA SER A 56 6.22 -4.54 13.28
C SER A 56 6.93 -5.87 13.07
N PHE A 57 6.67 -6.83 13.95
CA PHE A 57 7.02 -8.23 13.72
C PHE A 57 6.05 -8.90 12.72
N ASP A 58 4.87 -8.34 12.51
CA ASP A 58 3.87 -8.83 11.57
C ASP A 58 3.90 -7.97 10.30
N PRO A 59 4.40 -8.49 9.17
CA PRO A 59 4.52 -7.72 7.94
C PRO A 59 3.17 -7.30 7.35
N LEU A 60 2.13 -8.10 7.58
CA LEU A 60 0.79 -7.78 7.10
C LEU A 60 0.16 -6.65 7.91
N ALA A 61 0.26 -6.70 9.23
CA ALA A 61 -0.19 -5.62 10.11
C ALA A 61 0.53 -4.32 9.77
N LEU A 62 1.83 -4.40 9.50
CA LEU A 62 2.63 -3.24 9.08
C LEU A 62 2.10 -2.61 7.79
N ASP A 63 1.91 -3.41 6.76
CA ASP A 63 1.42 -2.91 5.46
C ASP A 63 0.01 -2.33 5.59
N GLN A 64 -0.86 -2.98 6.34
CA GLN A 64 -2.21 -2.46 6.58
C GLN A 64 -2.18 -1.12 7.31
N ALA A 65 -1.35 -0.98 8.33
CA ALA A 65 -1.20 0.28 9.07
C ALA A 65 -0.64 1.39 8.18
N CYS A 66 0.32 1.09 7.32
CA CYS A 66 0.89 2.04 6.37
C CYS A 66 -0.16 2.50 5.35
N VAL A 67 -0.94 1.58 4.80
CA VAL A 67 -2.05 1.90 3.87
C VAL A 67 -3.07 2.79 4.57
N ASP A 68 -3.52 2.42 5.76
CA ASP A 68 -4.50 3.20 6.50
C ASP A 68 -4.01 4.62 6.80
N ALA A 69 -2.73 4.76 7.16
CA ALA A 69 -2.11 6.07 7.38
C ALA A 69 -2.06 6.91 6.10
N CYS A 70 -1.76 6.29 4.96
CA CYS A 70 -1.77 6.95 3.65
C CYS A 70 -3.17 7.44 3.27
N LEU A 71 -4.19 6.61 3.48
CA LEU A 71 -5.57 6.97 3.12
C LEU A 71 -6.15 8.11 3.95
N LYS A 72 -5.57 8.40 5.12
CA LYS A 72 -5.95 9.54 5.97
C LYS A 72 -5.30 10.86 5.54
N GLN A 73 -4.31 10.83 4.66
CA GLN A 73 -3.59 12.02 4.24
C GLN A 73 -4.37 12.82 3.19
N THR A 74 -4.17 14.13 3.21
CA THR A 74 -4.66 15.02 2.15
C THR A 74 -3.75 14.90 0.93
N PRO A 75 -4.31 14.66 -0.28
CA PRO A 75 -3.51 14.60 -1.50
C PRO A 75 -2.66 15.85 -1.72
N LEU A 76 -1.44 15.66 -2.19
CA LEU A 76 -0.56 16.78 -2.54
C LEU A 76 -1.03 17.46 -3.83
N PRO A 77 -0.97 18.82 -3.89
CA PRO A 77 -1.28 19.53 -5.12
C PRO A 77 -0.24 19.24 -6.20
N ASN A 78 -0.61 19.44 -7.45
CA ASN A 78 0.25 19.23 -8.62
C ASN A 78 0.84 17.80 -8.70
N SER A 79 0.02 16.82 -8.33
CA SER A 79 0.37 15.41 -8.37
C SER A 79 -0.57 14.64 -9.31
N GLN A 80 -0.18 13.42 -9.70
CA GLN A 80 -1.06 12.57 -10.52
C GLN A 80 -2.39 12.29 -9.84
N LEU A 81 -2.42 12.18 -8.51
CA LEU A 81 -3.66 12.00 -7.77
C LEU A 81 -4.60 13.20 -7.92
N THR A 82 -4.12 14.40 -7.66
CA THR A 82 -4.95 15.62 -7.79
C THR A 82 -5.30 15.92 -9.23
N ASP A 83 -4.43 15.60 -10.19
CA ASP A 83 -4.74 15.70 -11.61
C ASP A 83 -5.85 14.73 -12.01
N ALA A 84 -5.83 13.50 -11.51
CA ALA A 84 -6.90 12.53 -11.74
C ALA A 84 -8.24 13.00 -11.14
N MET A 85 -8.21 13.54 -9.93
CA MET A 85 -9.40 14.06 -9.25
C MET A 85 -10.02 15.25 -9.97
N ALA A 86 -9.22 16.02 -10.71
CA ALA A 86 -9.67 17.19 -11.46
C ALA A 86 -10.23 16.86 -12.86
N LYS A 87 -10.10 15.63 -13.32
CA LYS A 87 -10.58 15.22 -14.65
C LYS A 87 -12.12 15.17 -14.71
N GLU A 88 -12.66 15.61 -15.84
CA GLU A 88 -14.08 15.43 -16.13
C GLU A 88 -14.44 13.93 -16.12
N GLY A 89 -15.54 13.60 -15.46
CA GLY A 89 -15.97 12.21 -15.32
C GLY A 89 -15.21 11.41 -14.28
N PHE A 90 -14.41 12.05 -13.43
CA PHE A 90 -13.71 11.37 -12.34
C PHE A 90 -14.69 10.59 -11.45
N CYS A 91 -14.34 9.33 -11.20
CA CYS A 91 -15.06 8.46 -10.28
C CYS A 91 -14.22 8.28 -9.00
N ASP A 92 -14.72 8.79 -7.88
CA ASP A 92 -14.02 8.66 -6.61
C ASP A 92 -14.18 7.26 -6.03
N HIS A 93 -13.08 6.54 -5.92
CA HIS A 93 -13.03 5.21 -5.30
C HIS A 93 -12.87 5.29 -3.77
N HIS A 94 -12.81 6.49 -3.19
CA HIS A 94 -12.49 6.73 -1.77
C HIS A 94 -11.17 6.06 -1.35
N ASP A 95 -10.25 5.99 -2.27
CA ASP A 95 -8.95 5.36 -2.10
C ASP A 95 -7.93 6.07 -2.98
N HIS A 96 -6.90 6.65 -2.35
CA HIS A 96 -5.88 7.43 -3.06
C HIS A 96 -5.11 6.61 -4.09
N PHE A 97 -4.87 5.34 -3.79
CA PHE A 97 -4.13 4.45 -4.70
C PHE A 97 -4.99 4.05 -5.90
N GLU A 98 -6.25 3.71 -5.67
CA GLU A 98 -7.18 3.38 -6.75
C GLU A 98 -7.52 4.61 -7.60
N ASN A 99 -7.61 5.78 -6.97
CA ASN A 99 -7.84 7.05 -7.68
C ASN A 99 -6.66 7.44 -8.59
N THR A 100 -5.43 7.13 -8.15
CA THR A 100 -4.21 7.40 -8.92
C THR A 100 -4.00 6.34 -10.02
N THR A 101 -4.20 5.08 -9.68
CA THR A 101 -3.97 3.93 -10.55
C THR A 101 -5.23 3.06 -10.59
N PRO A 102 -6.16 3.35 -11.50
CA PRO A 102 -7.35 2.51 -11.65
C PRO A 102 -6.96 1.04 -11.87
N ASN A 103 -7.68 0.14 -11.24
CA ASN A 103 -7.42 -1.30 -11.21
C ASN A 103 -6.23 -1.73 -10.35
N ALA A 104 -5.74 -0.87 -9.46
CA ALA A 104 -4.85 -1.31 -8.39
C ALA A 104 -5.58 -2.34 -7.52
N GLU A 105 -4.92 -3.48 -7.26
CA GLU A 105 -5.53 -4.62 -6.56
C GLU A 105 -4.76 -4.97 -5.28
N TYR A 106 -4.15 -3.97 -4.63
CA TYR A 106 -3.37 -4.18 -3.43
C TYR A 106 -4.19 -4.79 -2.29
N LYS A 107 -5.48 -4.48 -2.22
CA LYS A 107 -6.40 -5.06 -1.22
C LYS A 107 -6.47 -6.58 -1.34
N THR A 108 -6.47 -7.09 -2.56
CA THR A 108 -6.41 -8.53 -2.82
C THR A 108 -5.15 -9.16 -2.24
N CYS A 109 -3.99 -8.48 -2.36
CA CYS A 109 -2.74 -8.95 -1.76
C CYS A 109 -2.86 -9.07 -0.23
N LEU A 110 -3.37 -8.02 0.43
CA LEU A 110 -3.52 -7.99 1.88
C LEU A 110 -4.52 -9.04 2.38
N GLU A 111 -5.66 -9.17 1.71
CA GLU A 111 -6.67 -10.17 2.04
C GLU A 111 -6.13 -11.60 1.89
N HIS A 112 -5.43 -11.87 0.80
CA HIS A 112 -4.83 -13.17 0.55
C HIS A 112 -3.72 -13.48 1.55
N ALA A 113 -2.91 -12.49 1.89
CA ALA A 113 -1.87 -12.62 2.92
C ALA A 113 -2.44 -13.06 4.27
N GLU A 114 -3.58 -12.49 4.68
CA GLU A 114 -4.27 -12.91 5.90
C GLU A 114 -4.82 -14.34 5.77
N LYS A 115 -5.43 -14.65 4.64
CA LYS A 115 -5.99 -15.97 4.37
C LYS A 115 -4.96 -17.08 4.43
N ILE A 116 -3.75 -16.86 3.91
CA ILE A 116 -2.68 -17.86 3.92
C ILE A 116 -1.83 -17.84 5.19
N GLY A 117 -2.14 -16.97 6.14
CA GLY A 117 -1.54 -16.97 7.47
C GLY A 117 -0.22 -16.22 7.62
N ILE A 118 0.05 -15.19 6.80
CA ILE A 118 1.23 -14.34 7.02
C ILE A 118 1.11 -13.57 8.33
N GLY A 119 -0.07 -13.04 8.63
CA GLY A 119 -0.33 -12.25 9.81
C GLY A 119 -1.79 -11.80 9.88
N SER A 120 -2.03 -10.67 10.53
CA SER A 120 -3.36 -10.09 10.71
C SER A 120 -3.44 -8.67 10.16
N ARG A 121 -4.56 -8.31 9.55
CA ARG A 121 -4.87 -6.93 9.16
C ARG A 121 -5.36 -6.09 10.33
N ASP A 122 -5.75 -6.73 11.44
CA ASP A 122 -6.05 -6.03 12.69
C ASP A 122 -4.76 -5.74 13.44
N TYR A 123 -4.60 -4.52 13.93
CA TYR A 123 -3.39 -4.08 14.62
C TYR A 123 -3.69 -3.02 15.66
N GLU A 124 -2.80 -2.89 16.63
CA GLU A 124 -2.74 -1.76 17.55
C GLU A 124 -1.61 -0.83 17.12
N LEU A 125 -1.91 0.44 16.88
CA LEU A 125 -0.91 1.43 16.52
C LEU A 125 -0.40 2.14 17.78
N ILE A 126 0.88 1.94 18.10
CA ILE A 126 1.54 2.59 19.21
C ILE A 126 2.47 3.68 18.67
N THR A 127 2.17 4.92 18.97
CA THR A 127 3.00 6.04 18.55
C THR A 127 4.09 6.31 19.58
N ILE A 128 5.34 6.37 19.11
CA ILE A 128 6.51 6.67 19.93
C ILE A 128 6.95 8.10 19.59
N SER A 129 7.08 8.91 20.59
CA SER A 129 7.54 10.30 20.44
C SER A 129 8.94 10.51 21.01
#